data_dd69e3bf40fbbf13d4d8d6473e7cc2aa
#
_entry.id   dd69e3bf40fbbf13d4d8d6473e7cc2aa
#
_cell.length_a   1.000
_cell.length_b   1.000
_cell.length_c   1.000
_cell.angle_alpha   90.00
_cell.angle_beta   90.00
_cell.angle_gamma   90.00
#
_symmetry.space_group_name_H-M   'P 1'
#
loop_
_entity.id
_entity.type
_entity.pdbx_description
1 polymer ?
#
loop_
_entity_poly.entity_id
_entity_poly.type
_entity_poly.pdbx_seq_one_letter_code
_entity_poly.pdbx_strand_id
1 'polypeptide(L)'
;KDNNNLGAIVKLLDDESLTRAVGLFLPLQRENRVQAIKTFVHQNHVMVVKLNGDVVGMVVLSPWYGDEGIRIAHHYELGYLLRQDQWNKGIMTSAIQQIISILPPKITIHAECKQSNYRSQRVLIKCGFIYDKGDLWQRIIK
;
A
#
# COMPACT_ATOMS: atom_id res chain seq x y z
N LYS A 1 6.73 2.54 -11.91
CA LYS A 1 5.67 1.70 -12.43
C LYS A 1 6.14 0.89 -13.62
N ASP A 2 6.05 -0.38 -13.50
CA ASP A 2 6.67 -1.27 -14.45
C ASP A 2 5.62 -2.24 -15.00
N ASN A 3 5.33 -2.14 -16.31
CA ASN A 3 4.36 -3.00 -16.95
C ASN A 3 4.75 -4.48 -16.92
N ASN A 4 6.03 -4.78 -16.77
CA ASN A 4 6.52 -6.15 -16.67
C ASN A 4 6.06 -6.85 -15.40
N ASN A 5 5.61 -6.09 -14.41
CA ASN A 5 5.13 -6.66 -13.14
C ASN A 5 3.63 -6.91 -13.11
N LEU A 6 2.90 -6.55 -14.16
CA LEU A 6 1.45 -6.65 -14.14
C LEU A 6 0.99 -8.10 -13.92
N GLY A 7 1.57 -9.07 -14.63
CA GLY A 7 1.21 -10.46 -14.45
C GLY A 7 1.45 -10.96 -13.03
N ALA A 8 2.55 -10.54 -12.44
CA ALA A 8 2.87 -10.92 -11.06
C ALA A 8 1.92 -10.26 -10.06
N ILE A 9 1.51 -9.02 -10.32
CA ILE A 9 0.50 -8.34 -9.48
C ILE A 9 -0.84 -9.05 -9.58
N VAL A 10 -1.25 -9.43 -10.78
CA VAL A 10 -2.50 -10.18 -10.98
C VAL A 10 -2.48 -11.47 -10.17
N LYS A 11 -1.37 -12.20 -10.23
CA LYS A 11 -1.21 -13.44 -9.47
C LYS A 11 -1.24 -13.21 -7.96
N LEU A 12 -0.56 -12.17 -7.49
CA LEU A 12 -0.55 -11.81 -6.07
C LEU A 12 -1.96 -11.50 -5.56
N LEU A 13 -2.74 -10.79 -6.36
CA LEU A 13 -4.09 -10.35 -5.99
C LEU A 13 -5.16 -11.42 -6.20
N ASP A 14 -4.78 -12.64 -6.57
CA ASP A 14 -5.70 -13.78 -6.52
C ASP A 14 -6.05 -14.18 -5.07
N ASP A 15 -5.21 -13.79 -4.11
CA ASP A 15 -5.50 -14.05 -2.70
C ASP A 15 -6.40 -12.94 -2.15
N GLU A 16 -7.67 -13.29 -1.89
CA GLU A 16 -8.67 -12.32 -1.43
C GLU A 16 -8.30 -11.69 -0.08
N SER A 17 -7.60 -12.41 0.77
CA SER A 17 -7.21 -11.85 2.07
C SER A 17 -6.28 -10.66 1.89
N LEU A 18 -5.47 -10.67 0.83
CA LEU A 18 -4.57 -9.57 0.53
C LEU A 18 -5.29 -8.38 -0.08
N THR A 19 -6.24 -8.62 -0.99
CA THR A 19 -6.99 -7.52 -1.59
C THR A 19 -7.81 -6.75 -0.56
N ARG A 20 -8.36 -7.45 0.43
CA ARG A 20 -9.09 -6.79 1.52
C ARG A 20 -8.19 -5.87 2.34
N ALA A 21 -6.93 -6.20 2.47
CA ALA A 21 -5.98 -5.40 3.27
C ALA A 21 -5.78 -4.00 2.69
N VAL A 22 -5.92 -3.84 1.37
CA VAL A 22 -5.77 -2.54 0.71
C VAL A 22 -7.12 -1.96 0.28
N GLY A 23 -8.23 -2.56 0.72
CA GLY A 23 -9.57 -2.09 0.38
C GLY A 23 -9.93 -2.25 -1.08
N LEU A 24 -9.32 -3.20 -1.76
CA LEU A 24 -9.53 -3.42 -3.19
C LEU A 24 -10.55 -4.55 -3.38
N PHE A 25 -11.66 -4.24 -4.03
CA PHE A 25 -12.71 -5.20 -4.32
C PHE A 25 -12.71 -5.49 -5.81
N LEU A 26 -12.38 -6.73 -6.17
CA LEU A 26 -12.20 -7.12 -7.56
C LEU A 26 -13.37 -7.97 -8.06
N PRO A 27 -13.75 -7.80 -9.34
CA PRO A 27 -14.79 -8.65 -9.95
C PRO A 27 -14.35 -10.12 -9.94
N LEU A 28 -15.34 -11.02 -9.94
CA LEU A 28 -15.09 -12.46 -9.95
C LEU A 28 -14.59 -12.97 -11.29
N GLN A 29 -15.06 -12.38 -12.40
CA GLN A 29 -14.62 -12.81 -13.73
C GLN A 29 -13.19 -12.36 -13.97
N ARG A 30 -12.36 -13.30 -14.44
CA ARG A 30 -10.93 -13.05 -14.63
C ARG A 30 -10.64 -11.85 -15.51
N GLU A 31 -11.32 -11.72 -16.65
CA GLU A 31 -11.08 -10.62 -17.58
C GLU A 31 -11.36 -9.26 -16.93
N ASN A 32 -12.46 -9.18 -16.19
CA ASN A 32 -12.84 -7.96 -15.49
C ASN A 32 -11.88 -7.65 -14.35
N ARG A 33 -11.37 -8.70 -13.67
CA ARG A 33 -10.37 -8.53 -12.61
C ARG A 33 -9.08 -7.96 -13.16
N VAL A 34 -8.58 -8.51 -14.26
CA VAL A 34 -7.33 -8.04 -14.88
C VAL A 34 -7.48 -6.58 -15.29
N GLN A 35 -8.63 -6.22 -15.88
CA GLN A 35 -8.85 -4.84 -16.29
C GLN A 35 -8.92 -3.89 -15.09
N ALA A 36 -9.59 -4.32 -14.02
CA ALA A 36 -9.67 -3.52 -12.80
C ALA A 36 -8.29 -3.30 -12.18
N ILE A 37 -7.44 -4.33 -12.18
CA ILE A 37 -6.08 -4.23 -11.67
C ILE A 37 -5.26 -3.28 -12.52
N LYS A 38 -5.37 -3.37 -13.85
CA LYS A 38 -4.71 -2.44 -14.76
C LYS A 38 -5.07 -1.00 -14.46
N THR A 39 -6.37 -0.73 -14.28
CA THR A 39 -6.86 0.60 -13.97
C THR A 39 -6.30 1.09 -12.64
N PHE A 40 -6.32 0.23 -11.64
CA PHE A 40 -5.79 0.56 -10.32
C PHE A 40 -4.30 0.91 -10.36
N VAL A 41 -3.51 0.10 -11.06
CA VAL A 41 -2.07 0.34 -11.21
C VAL A 41 -1.82 1.63 -11.96
N HIS A 42 -2.64 1.93 -12.96
CA HIS A 42 -2.48 3.15 -13.75
C HIS A 42 -2.84 4.42 -12.96
N GLN A 43 -3.86 4.33 -12.10
CA GLN A 43 -4.36 5.50 -11.37
C GLN A 43 -3.60 5.80 -10.08
N ASN A 44 -2.75 4.89 -9.63
CA ASN A 44 -2.04 5.03 -8.36
C ASN A 44 -0.55 4.80 -8.56
N HIS A 45 0.24 5.19 -7.57
CA HIS A 45 1.66 4.84 -7.54
C HIS A 45 1.78 3.48 -6.87
N VAL A 46 2.01 2.46 -7.67
CA VAL A 46 2.12 1.07 -7.19
C VAL A 46 3.56 0.61 -7.32
N MET A 47 4.15 0.18 -6.20
CA MET A 47 5.50 -0.35 -6.15
C MET A 47 5.44 -1.78 -5.68
N VAL A 48 6.08 -2.69 -6.42
CA VAL A 48 6.11 -4.10 -6.03
C VAL A 48 7.24 -4.37 -5.06
N VAL A 49 7.01 -5.30 -4.15
CA VAL A 49 8.01 -5.79 -3.21
C VAL A 49 8.49 -7.14 -3.73
N LYS A 50 9.79 -7.21 -4.08
CA LYS A 50 10.39 -8.43 -4.61
C LYS A 50 11.33 -9.06 -3.59
N LEU A 51 11.30 -10.37 -3.55
CA LEU A 51 12.23 -11.16 -2.74
C LEU A 51 12.75 -12.29 -3.64
N ASN A 52 14.05 -12.29 -3.90
CA ASN A 52 14.71 -13.29 -4.77
C ASN A 52 14.02 -13.42 -6.12
N GLY A 53 13.61 -12.29 -6.69
CA GLY A 53 12.97 -12.25 -8.01
C GLY A 53 11.46 -12.45 -8.00
N ASP A 54 10.88 -12.88 -6.88
CA ASP A 54 9.42 -13.09 -6.77
C ASP A 54 8.74 -11.85 -6.19
N VAL A 55 7.60 -11.48 -6.77
CA VAL A 55 6.76 -10.42 -6.22
C VAL A 55 5.97 -11.00 -5.05
N VAL A 56 6.27 -10.53 -3.84
CA VAL A 56 5.64 -11.04 -2.61
C VAL A 56 4.69 -10.04 -1.97
N GLY A 57 4.70 -8.81 -2.45
CA GLY A 57 3.81 -7.78 -1.91
C GLY A 57 3.82 -6.55 -2.77
N MET A 58 3.11 -5.53 -2.32
CA MET A 58 3.12 -4.24 -2.98
C MET A 58 2.82 -3.12 -1.99
N VAL A 59 3.27 -1.92 -2.36
CA VAL A 59 2.99 -0.69 -1.63
C VAL A 59 2.32 0.26 -2.61
N VAL A 60 1.28 0.92 -2.15
CA VAL A 60 0.45 1.81 -2.98
C VAL A 60 0.40 3.18 -2.32
N LEU A 61 0.66 4.22 -3.11
CA LEU A 61 0.41 5.60 -2.70
C LEU A 61 -0.70 6.15 -3.59
N SER A 62 -1.79 6.55 -2.95
CA SER A 62 -2.98 7.08 -3.62
C SER A 62 -3.21 8.52 -3.20
N PRO A 63 -3.88 9.34 -4.02
CA PRO A 63 -4.27 10.67 -3.58
C PRO A 63 -5.11 10.60 -2.30
N TRP A 64 -4.89 11.52 -1.38
CA TRP A 64 -5.67 11.61 -0.16
C TRP A 64 -6.79 12.63 -0.32
N TYR A 65 -7.99 12.22 0.06
CA TYR A 65 -9.16 13.10 0.08
C TYR A 65 -9.54 13.35 1.53
N GLY A 66 -9.67 14.61 1.90
CA GLY A 66 -10.03 14.98 3.25
C GLY A 66 -11.47 14.61 3.61
N ASP A 67 -11.90 15.05 4.78
CA ASP A 67 -13.24 14.71 5.31
C ASP A 67 -14.36 15.14 4.38
N GLU A 68 -14.13 16.18 3.56
CA GLU A 68 -15.12 16.67 2.61
C GLU A 68 -15.03 16.03 1.25
N GLY A 69 -14.18 15.02 1.08
CA GLY A 69 -14.01 14.33 -0.18
C GLY A 69 -13.25 15.12 -1.24
N ILE A 70 -12.55 16.17 -0.85
CA ILE A 70 -11.78 17.01 -1.76
C ILE A 70 -10.32 16.60 -1.71
N ARG A 71 -9.68 16.48 -2.89
CA ARG A 71 -8.26 16.15 -2.99
C ARG A 71 -7.42 17.21 -2.28
N ILE A 72 -6.56 16.76 -1.36
CA ILE A 72 -5.64 17.66 -0.66
C ILE A 72 -4.25 17.51 -1.28
N ALA A 73 -3.70 18.62 -1.79
CA ALA A 73 -2.40 18.61 -2.43
C ALA A 73 -1.31 18.18 -1.45
N HIS A 74 -0.35 17.39 -1.93
CA HIS A 74 0.80 16.91 -1.15
C HIS A 74 0.44 15.94 -0.02
N HIS A 75 -0.78 15.43 -0.03
CA HIS A 75 -1.22 14.39 0.90
C HIS A 75 -1.53 13.11 0.13
N TYR A 76 -1.07 11.99 0.65
CA TYR A 76 -1.25 10.68 0.04
C TYR A 76 -1.68 9.67 1.07
N GLU A 77 -2.35 8.64 0.59
CA GLU A 77 -2.71 7.50 1.42
C GLU A 77 -1.79 6.34 1.11
N LEU A 78 -1.24 5.71 2.13
CA LEU A 78 -0.40 4.52 2.02
C LEU A 78 -1.25 3.28 2.23
N GLY A 79 -1.20 2.37 1.26
CA GLY A 79 -1.71 1.02 1.41
C GLY A 79 -0.60 0.04 1.13
N TYR A 80 -0.65 -1.13 1.76
CA TYR A 80 0.35 -2.16 1.49
C TYR A 80 -0.19 -3.53 1.82
N LEU A 81 0.35 -4.53 1.12
CA LEU A 81 0.05 -5.92 1.40
C LEU A 81 1.30 -6.77 1.17
N LEU A 82 1.35 -7.89 1.86
CA LEU A 82 2.47 -8.81 1.80
C LEU A 82 1.94 -10.22 1.98
N ARG A 83 2.44 -11.16 1.17
CA ARG A 83 2.08 -12.56 1.34
C ARG A 83 2.32 -12.99 2.78
N GLN A 84 1.40 -13.78 3.31
CA GLN A 84 1.40 -14.16 4.71
C GLN A 84 2.69 -14.91 5.10
N ASP A 85 3.23 -15.73 4.19
CA ASP A 85 4.45 -16.48 4.46
C ASP A 85 5.68 -15.59 4.60
N GLN A 86 5.56 -14.29 4.29
CA GLN A 86 6.66 -13.33 4.42
C GLN A 86 6.47 -12.35 5.57
N TRP A 87 5.44 -12.55 6.40
CA TRP A 87 5.19 -11.67 7.53
C TRP A 87 6.26 -11.84 8.62
N ASN A 88 6.42 -10.81 9.45
CA ASN A 88 7.29 -10.80 10.64
C ASN A 88 8.77 -10.99 10.33
N LYS A 89 9.20 -10.60 9.12
CA LYS A 89 10.60 -10.67 8.69
C LYS A 89 11.20 -9.30 8.42
N GLY A 90 10.44 -8.23 8.68
CA GLY A 90 10.90 -6.86 8.43
C GLY A 90 10.86 -6.43 6.97
N ILE A 91 10.31 -7.25 6.08
CA ILE A 91 10.31 -6.97 4.64
C ILE A 91 9.49 -5.72 4.31
N MET A 92 8.26 -5.64 4.83
CA MET A 92 7.41 -4.48 4.54
C MET A 92 7.95 -3.21 5.19
N THR A 93 8.46 -3.29 6.41
CA THR A 93 9.09 -2.15 7.07
C THR A 93 10.22 -1.59 6.21
N SER A 94 11.09 -2.47 5.71
CA SER A 94 12.20 -2.07 4.85
C SER A 94 11.70 -1.46 3.55
N ALA A 95 10.69 -2.05 2.92
CA ALA A 95 10.14 -1.54 1.66
C ALA A 95 9.58 -0.13 1.83
N ILE A 96 8.79 0.10 2.88
CA ILE A 96 8.21 1.42 3.12
C ILE A 96 9.29 2.44 3.45
N GLN A 97 10.29 2.08 4.25
CA GLN A 97 11.40 2.97 4.56
C GLN A 97 12.16 3.40 3.31
N GLN A 98 12.38 2.48 2.38
CA GLN A 98 13.04 2.81 1.11
C GLN A 98 12.22 3.80 0.29
N ILE A 99 10.91 3.61 0.22
CA ILE A 99 10.03 4.53 -0.50
C ILE A 99 10.04 5.90 0.13
N ILE A 100 9.92 5.99 1.45
CA ILE A 100 9.94 7.25 2.17
C ILE A 100 11.24 8.00 1.92
N SER A 101 12.36 7.28 1.84
CA SER A 101 13.69 7.89 1.68
C SER A 101 13.86 8.63 0.35
N ILE A 102 13.05 8.31 -0.66
CA ILE A 102 13.14 8.95 -1.97
C ILE A 102 12.02 9.94 -2.25
N LEU A 103 11.09 10.11 -1.31
CA LEU A 103 10.00 11.06 -1.49
C LEU A 103 10.49 12.49 -1.28
N PRO A 104 9.94 13.45 -2.06
CA PRO A 104 10.27 14.85 -1.85
C PRO A 104 9.76 15.34 -0.49
N PRO A 105 10.35 16.42 0.03
CA PRO A 105 9.91 16.96 1.31
C PRO A 105 8.52 17.58 1.24
N LYS A 106 7.92 17.82 2.40
CA LYS A 106 6.63 18.47 2.56
C LYS A 106 5.46 17.65 2.05
N ILE A 107 5.60 16.33 2.03
CA ILE A 107 4.51 15.40 1.75
C ILE A 107 4.02 14.84 3.09
N THR A 108 2.71 14.74 3.23
CA THR A 108 2.09 14.05 4.36
C THR A 108 1.51 12.74 3.87
N ILE A 109 1.84 11.65 4.55
CA ILE A 109 1.34 10.33 4.23
C ILE A 109 0.39 9.89 5.34
N HIS A 110 -0.81 9.50 4.95
CA HIS A 110 -1.83 8.96 5.84
C HIS A 110 -1.91 7.44 5.64
N ALA A 111 -2.15 6.71 6.70
CA ALA A 111 -2.34 5.27 6.63
C ALA A 111 -3.48 4.86 7.55
N GLU A 112 -4.29 3.94 7.09
CA GLU A 112 -5.38 3.40 7.88
C GLU A 112 -5.01 2.01 8.36
N CYS A 113 -5.19 1.76 9.67
CA CYS A 113 -4.84 0.49 10.28
C CYS A 113 -5.80 0.21 11.42
N LYS A 114 -6.50 -0.92 11.34
CA LYS A 114 -7.42 -1.31 12.41
C LYS A 114 -6.68 -1.43 13.73
N GLN A 115 -7.31 -1.00 14.80
CA GLN A 115 -6.68 -1.03 16.12
C GLN A 115 -6.32 -2.42 16.59
N SER A 116 -7.00 -3.45 16.07
CA SER A 116 -6.69 -4.84 16.36
C SER A 116 -5.54 -5.41 15.54
N ASN A 117 -5.07 -4.68 14.54
CA ASN A 117 -4.01 -5.17 13.65
C ASN A 117 -2.63 -4.74 14.17
N TYR A 118 -2.15 -5.45 15.19
CA TYR A 118 -0.90 -5.09 15.86
C TYR A 118 0.31 -5.22 14.94
N ARG A 119 0.28 -6.17 14.01
CA ARG A 119 1.39 -6.34 13.07
C ARG A 119 1.56 -5.09 12.20
N SER A 120 0.47 -4.58 11.65
CA SER A 120 0.50 -3.38 10.83
C SER A 120 0.90 -2.14 11.65
N GLN A 121 0.42 -2.05 12.88
CA GLN A 121 0.80 -0.94 13.76
C GLN A 121 2.31 -0.92 13.99
N ARG A 122 2.93 -2.08 14.21
CA ARG A 122 4.37 -2.15 14.39
C ARG A 122 5.13 -1.69 13.16
N VAL A 123 4.63 -2.05 11.96
CA VAL A 123 5.22 -1.59 10.70
C VAL A 123 5.16 -0.06 10.63
N LEU A 124 4.01 0.52 10.90
CA LEU A 124 3.83 1.98 10.85
C LEU A 124 4.74 2.69 11.85
N ILE A 125 4.79 2.20 13.08
CA ILE A 125 5.65 2.79 14.12
C ILE A 125 7.12 2.76 13.68
N LYS A 126 7.59 1.63 13.17
CA LYS A 126 8.97 1.50 12.73
C LYS A 126 9.28 2.39 11.52
N CYS A 127 8.27 2.73 10.74
CA CYS A 127 8.43 3.62 9.60
C CYS A 127 8.23 5.10 9.97
N GLY A 128 8.11 5.40 11.25
CA GLY A 128 8.05 6.79 11.73
C GLY A 128 6.66 7.42 11.67
N PHE A 129 5.63 6.61 11.48
CA PHE A 129 4.26 7.11 11.53
C PHE A 129 3.84 7.36 12.97
N ILE A 130 3.00 8.36 13.15
CA ILE A 130 2.45 8.75 14.44
C ILE A 130 0.95 8.52 14.40
N TYR A 131 0.40 7.96 15.47
CA TYR A 131 -1.04 7.77 15.58
C TYR A 131 -1.75 9.12 15.56
N ASP A 132 -2.83 9.21 14.79
CA ASP A 132 -3.64 10.43 14.68
C ASP A 132 -4.94 10.27 15.47
N LYS A 133 -5.89 9.53 14.93
CA LYS A 133 -7.19 9.29 15.58
C LYS A 133 -7.87 8.10 14.92
N GLY A 134 -8.76 7.42 15.64
CA GLY A 134 -9.49 6.27 15.10
C GLY A 134 -8.52 5.22 14.58
N ASP A 135 -8.61 4.91 13.29
CA ASP A 135 -7.71 3.98 12.64
C ASP A 135 -6.62 4.69 11.83
N LEU A 136 -6.48 6.01 11.97
CA LEU A 136 -5.60 6.82 11.14
C LEU A 136 -4.25 7.08 11.79
N TRP A 137 -3.22 6.96 10.99
CA TRP A 137 -1.84 7.26 11.31
C TRP A 137 -1.29 8.21 10.25
N GLN A 138 -0.27 8.97 10.59
CA GLN A 138 0.33 9.87 9.61
C GLN A 138 1.83 10.01 9.79
N ARG A 139 2.51 10.35 8.70
CA ARG A 139 3.90 10.72 8.70
C ARG A 139 4.10 11.94 7.81
N ILE A 140 4.80 12.96 8.33
CA ILE A 140 5.15 14.14 7.56
C ILE A 140 6.60 14.02 7.12
N ILE A 141 6.85 14.15 5.82
CA ILE A 141 8.19 14.13 5.26
C ILE A 141 8.76 15.56 5.33
N LYS A 142 9.80 15.73 6.10
CA LYS A 142 10.42 17.04 6.33
C LYS A 142 11.52 17.38 5.34
#